data_1b03184441151a9bfbc46171d341637d
#
_entry.id   1b03184441151a9bfbc46171d341637d
#
_cell.length_a   1.000
_cell.length_b   1.000
_cell.length_c   1.000
_cell.angle_alpha   90.00
_cell.angle_beta   90.00
_cell.angle_gamma   90.00
#
_symmetry.space_group_name_H-M   'P 1'
#
loop_
_entity.id
_entity.type
_entity.pdbx_description
1 polymer ?
#
loop_
_entity_poly.entity_id
_entity_poly.type
_entity_poly.pdbx_seq_one_letter_code
_entity_poly.pdbx_strand_id
1 'polypeptide(L)'
;LVPISSNAGMNLLIGHEPEARGAYRDGADYVGLLHHIVGPQPDAISRERAVVRIVLSWMAEAPLRTIQLGMRKLALFWSPIVEGETLLRNLVAALSYLPVLGLALWGLWQLRRHPIAWPLTALALALSLVHALFFAHTRFRLPLDAALIVPAAWSVDHLLSRRARS
;
A
#
# COMPACT_ATOMS: atom_id res chain seq x y z
N LEU A 1 18.76 -20.42 -0.56
CA LEU A 1 17.47 -19.86 -0.10
C LEU A 1 16.64 -19.52 -1.32
N VAL A 2 15.57 -20.26 -1.56
CA VAL A 2 14.57 -19.95 -2.57
C VAL A 2 13.47 -19.15 -1.86
N PRO A 3 13.20 -17.88 -2.23
CA PRO A 3 12.06 -17.16 -1.68
C PRO A 3 10.77 -17.90 -2.07
N ILE A 4 9.79 -17.90 -1.18
CA ILE A 4 8.48 -18.58 -1.34
C ILE A 4 7.71 -18.09 -2.58
N SER A 5 8.08 -16.92 -3.12
CA SER A 5 7.51 -16.35 -4.34
C SER A 5 8.60 -15.62 -5.14
N SER A 6 8.67 -15.91 -6.44
CA SER A 6 9.57 -15.24 -7.38
C SER A 6 8.97 -13.98 -8.02
N ASN A 7 8.03 -13.32 -7.33
CA ASN A 7 7.30 -12.16 -7.89
C ASN A 7 7.76 -10.79 -7.33
N ALA A 8 8.79 -10.76 -6.48
CA ALA A 8 9.24 -9.49 -5.89
C ALA A 8 9.80 -8.53 -6.94
N GLY A 9 10.60 -9.04 -7.88
CA GLY A 9 11.12 -8.24 -8.99
C GLY A 9 10.02 -7.73 -9.91
N MET A 10 9.03 -8.57 -10.24
CA MET A 10 7.89 -8.12 -11.04
C MET A 10 7.11 -7.02 -10.33
N ASN A 11 6.86 -7.16 -9.02
CA ASN A 11 6.16 -6.15 -8.24
C ASN A 11 6.97 -4.84 -8.14
N LEU A 12 8.30 -4.93 -8.01
CA LEU A 12 9.18 -3.77 -8.09
C LEU A 12 9.13 -3.11 -9.47
N LEU A 13 9.17 -3.91 -10.55
CA LEU A 13 9.08 -3.43 -11.93
C LEU A 13 7.78 -2.64 -12.14
N ILE A 14 6.63 -3.22 -11.78
CA ILE A 14 5.31 -2.57 -11.87
C ILE A 14 5.31 -1.23 -11.13
N GLY A 15 5.95 -1.18 -9.97
CA GLY A 15 6.01 0.01 -9.13
C GLY A 15 6.99 1.09 -9.58
N HIS A 16 7.96 0.79 -10.46
CA HIS A 16 9.07 1.71 -10.77
C HIS A 16 9.40 1.83 -12.27
N GLU A 17 8.69 1.11 -13.15
CA GLU A 17 8.88 1.24 -14.59
C GLU A 17 8.77 2.71 -15.04
N PRO A 18 9.33 3.09 -16.21
CA PRO A 18 9.41 4.50 -16.62
C PRO A 18 8.09 5.27 -16.62
N GLU A 19 6.98 4.58 -16.91
CA GLU A 19 5.64 5.18 -16.92
C GLU A 19 4.84 4.93 -15.64
N ALA A 20 5.47 4.35 -14.59
CA ALA A 20 4.78 4.04 -13.34
C ALA A 20 4.15 5.28 -12.70
N ARG A 21 2.89 5.13 -12.31
CA ARG A 21 2.08 6.17 -11.64
C ARG A 21 1.74 5.82 -10.19
N GLY A 22 2.38 4.79 -9.64
CA GLY A 22 2.20 4.36 -8.24
C GLY A 22 1.12 3.31 -8.02
N ALA A 23 0.14 3.17 -8.90
CA ALA A 23 -0.86 2.11 -8.89
C ALA A 23 -0.57 1.07 -9.98
N TYR A 24 -1.17 -0.12 -9.82
CA TYR A 24 -1.22 -1.11 -10.89
C TYR A 24 -2.03 -0.55 -12.07
N ARG A 25 -1.53 -0.70 -13.30
CA ARG A 25 -2.23 -0.27 -14.52
C ARG A 25 -2.84 -1.49 -15.20
N ASP A 26 -4.17 -1.53 -15.23
CA ASP A 26 -4.88 -2.55 -15.99
C ASP A 26 -4.58 -2.40 -17.51
N GLY A 27 -4.35 -3.53 -18.17
CA GLY A 27 -4.03 -3.57 -19.58
C GLY A 27 -2.57 -3.25 -19.95
N ALA A 28 -1.70 -2.92 -18.99
CA ALA A 28 -0.26 -2.77 -19.28
C ALA A 28 0.40 -4.14 -19.50
N ASP A 29 1.21 -4.25 -20.56
CA ASP A 29 1.97 -5.47 -20.84
C ASP A 29 3.28 -5.51 -20.04
N TYR A 30 3.16 -5.81 -18.76
CA TYR A 30 4.33 -5.96 -17.89
C TYR A 30 5.19 -7.19 -18.24
N VAL A 31 4.60 -8.20 -18.87
CA VAL A 31 5.36 -9.39 -19.29
C VAL A 31 6.22 -9.06 -20.49
N GLY A 32 5.66 -8.38 -21.47
CA GLY A 32 6.43 -7.89 -22.64
C GLY A 32 7.52 -6.90 -22.21
N LEU A 33 7.21 -5.97 -21.31
CA LEU A 33 8.20 -5.06 -20.74
C LEU A 33 9.34 -5.82 -20.05
N LEU A 34 9.01 -6.83 -19.21
CA LEU A 34 9.99 -7.68 -18.56
C LEU A 34 10.93 -8.35 -19.56
N HIS A 35 10.38 -8.97 -20.61
CA HIS A 35 11.18 -9.60 -21.65
C HIS A 35 12.07 -8.60 -22.40
N HIS A 36 11.56 -7.40 -22.66
CA HIS A 36 12.30 -6.34 -23.35
C HIS A 36 13.51 -5.85 -22.54
N ILE A 37 13.35 -5.61 -21.23
CA ILE A 37 14.42 -5.01 -20.41
C ILE A 37 15.43 -6.02 -19.87
N VAL A 38 15.00 -7.27 -19.61
CA VAL A 38 15.86 -8.29 -18.99
C VAL A 38 16.42 -9.26 -20.02
N GLY A 39 15.71 -9.43 -21.16
CA GLY A 39 16.07 -10.42 -22.15
C GLY A 39 15.89 -11.87 -21.67
N PRO A 40 16.34 -12.86 -22.48
CA PRO A 40 16.24 -14.26 -22.12
C PRO A 40 17.16 -14.60 -20.93
N GLN A 41 16.59 -15.28 -19.93
CA GLN A 41 17.32 -15.73 -18.75
C GLN A 41 17.19 -17.25 -18.60
N PRO A 42 18.22 -17.94 -18.10
CA PRO A 42 18.26 -19.41 -18.02
C PRO A 42 17.21 -19.99 -17.06
N ASP A 43 16.86 -19.22 -16.01
CA ASP A 43 15.93 -19.66 -14.97
C ASP A 43 15.21 -18.47 -14.32
N ALA A 44 14.16 -18.77 -13.55
CA ALA A 44 13.34 -17.79 -12.85
C ALA A 44 14.13 -16.96 -11.82
N ILE A 45 15.12 -17.55 -11.15
CA ILE A 45 15.91 -16.87 -10.11
C ILE A 45 16.85 -15.84 -10.77
N SER A 46 17.51 -16.22 -11.86
CA SER A 46 18.38 -15.32 -12.62
C SER A 46 17.58 -14.13 -13.19
N ARG A 47 16.38 -14.39 -13.73
CA ARG A 47 15.46 -13.37 -14.19
C ARG A 47 15.07 -12.41 -13.05
N GLU A 48 14.66 -12.92 -11.90
CA GLU A 48 14.30 -12.15 -10.73
C GLU A 48 15.43 -11.21 -10.28
N ARG A 49 16.66 -11.75 -10.18
CA ARG A 49 17.85 -10.97 -9.82
C ARG A 49 18.17 -9.86 -10.84
N ALA A 50 18.00 -10.17 -12.13
CA ALA A 50 18.22 -9.18 -13.19
C ALA A 50 17.21 -8.02 -13.09
N VAL A 51 15.93 -8.32 -12.91
CA VAL A 51 14.87 -7.30 -12.70
C VAL A 51 15.17 -6.43 -11.50
N VAL A 52 15.42 -7.04 -10.34
CA VAL A 52 15.72 -6.29 -9.11
C VAL A 52 16.91 -5.36 -9.30
N ARG A 53 17.98 -5.84 -9.95
CA ARG A 53 19.17 -5.01 -10.22
C ARG A 53 18.85 -3.81 -11.10
N ILE A 54 18.09 -4.02 -12.19
CA ILE A 54 17.70 -2.96 -13.11
C ILE A 54 16.81 -1.93 -12.40
N VAL A 55 15.81 -2.37 -11.65
CA VAL A 55 14.94 -1.43 -10.93
C VAL A 55 15.71 -0.66 -9.87
N LEU A 56 16.61 -1.30 -9.13
CA LEU A 56 17.46 -0.60 -8.16
C LEU A 56 18.39 0.44 -8.82
N SER A 57 18.91 0.17 -10.04
CA SER A 57 19.67 1.20 -10.76
C SER A 57 18.80 2.40 -11.14
N TRP A 58 17.57 2.18 -11.62
CA TRP A 58 16.63 3.28 -11.90
C TRP A 58 16.31 4.12 -10.66
N MET A 59 16.13 3.46 -9.51
CA MET A 59 15.90 4.15 -8.24
C MET A 59 17.10 4.98 -7.82
N ALA A 60 18.31 4.48 -8.03
CA ALA A 60 19.56 5.19 -7.70
C ALA A 60 19.85 6.34 -8.68
N GLU A 61 19.54 6.17 -9.96
CA GLU A 61 19.73 7.21 -10.99
C GLU A 61 18.75 8.39 -10.84
N ALA A 62 17.54 8.12 -10.31
CA ALA A 62 16.49 9.13 -10.14
C ALA A 62 15.89 9.11 -8.72
N PRO A 63 16.68 9.47 -7.67
CA PRO A 63 16.22 9.34 -6.27
C PRO A 63 15.01 10.24 -5.96
N LEU A 64 14.95 11.44 -6.52
CA LEU A 64 13.82 12.35 -6.31
C LEU A 64 12.52 11.75 -6.88
N ARG A 65 12.57 11.21 -8.10
CA ARG A 65 11.44 10.50 -8.70
C ARG A 65 11.00 9.30 -7.85
N THR A 66 11.95 8.55 -7.32
CA THR A 66 11.68 7.39 -6.44
C THR A 66 10.93 7.81 -5.18
N ILE A 67 11.36 8.90 -4.52
CA ILE A 67 10.69 9.46 -3.34
C ILE A 67 9.27 9.95 -3.71
N GLN A 68 9.13 10.73 -4.78
CA GLN A 68 7.84 11.24 -5.22
C GLN A 68 6.87 10.09 -5.54
N LEU A 69 7.36 9.05 -6.22
CA LEU A 69 6.56 7.86 -6.53
C LEU A 69 6.16 7.09 -5.28
N GLY A 70 7.06 6.94 -4.30
CA GLY A 70 6.77 6.35 -3.00
C GLY A 70 5.70 7.13 -2.23
N MET A 71 5.79 8.45 -2.20
CA MET A 71 4.77 9.31 -1.57
C MET A 71 3.41 9.20 -2.28
N ARG A 72 3.39 9.15 -3.62
CA ARG A 72 2.17 8.93 -4.39
C ARG A 72 1.54 7.57 -4.10
N LYS A 73 2.37 6.51 -4.01
CA LYS A 73 1.91 5.16 -3.64
C LYS A 73 1.27 5.15 -2.25
N LEU A 74 1.88 5.84 -1.27
CA LEU A 74 1.31 5.99 0.07
C LEU A 74 -0.04 6.73 0.02
N ALA A 75 -0.12 7.84 -0.72
CA ALA A 75 -1.37 8.56 -0.88
C ALA A 75 -2.47 7.68 -1.50
N LEU A 76 -2.15 6.90 -2.54
CA LEU A 76 -3.07 5.96 -3.17
C LEU A 76 -3.46 4.81 -2.23
N PHE A 77 -2.51 4.27 -1.46
CA PHE A 77 -2.77 3.20 -0.50
C PHE A 77 -3.80 3.62 0.57
N TRP A 78 -3.68 4.85 1.09
CA TRP A 78 -4.60 5.39 2.10
C TRP A 78 -5.84 6.08 1.52
N SER A 79 -5.91 6.27 0.19
CA SER A 79 -7.07 6.87 -0.49
C SER A 79 -8.24 5.89 -0.57
N PRO A 80 -9.47 6.34 -0.31
CA PRO A 80 -10.68 5.59 -0.66
C PRO A 80 -10.99 5.66 -2.16
N ILE A 81 -10.35 6.58 -2.89
CA ILE A 81 -10.64 6.86 -4.30
C ILE A 81 -9.79 5.93 -5.18
N VAL A 82 -10.45 5.27 -6.11
CA VAL A 82 -9.82 4.41 -7.12
C VAL A 82 -9.91 5.09 -8.48
N GLU A 83 -8.76 5.29 -9.12
CA GLU A 83 -8.70 5.85 -10.48
C GLU A 83 -9.45 4.91 -11.47
N GLY A 84 -10.25 5.50 -12.36
CA GLY A 84 -11.03 4.73 -13.35
C GLY A 84 -12.41 4.27 -12.86
N GLU A 85 -12.71 4.40 -11.57
CA GLU A 85 -14.02 4.07 -11.02
C GLU A 85 -15.03 5.24 -11.13
N THR A 86 -16.32 4.91 -11.10
CA THR A 86 -17.38 5.91 -11.17
C THR A 86 -17.38 6.83 -9.94
N LEU A 87 -17.85 8.07 -10.12
CA LEU A 87 -17.99 9.04 -9.03
C LEU A 87 -18.84 8.47 -7.86
N LEU A 88 -19.95 7.81 -8.18
CA LEU A 88 -20.83 7.22 -7.17
C LEU A 88 -20.10 6.17 -6.33
N ARG A 89 -19.33 5.29 -6.96
CA ARG A 89 -18.56 4.25 -6.26
C ARG A 89 -17.49 4.87 -5.36
N ASN A 90 -16.78 5.87 -5.85
CA ASN A 90 -15.78 6.60 -5.08
C ASN A 90 -16.41 7.37 -3.91
N LEU A 91 -17.60 7.98 -4.08
CA LEU A 91 -18.31 8.62 -2.98
C LEU A 91 -18.74 7.63 -1.90
N VAL A 92 -19.33 6.50 -2.29
CA VAL A 92 -19.70 5.44 -1.33
C VAL A 92 -18.48 4.93 -0.58
N ALA A 93 -17.38 4.67 -1.28
CA ALA A 93 -16.13 4.24 -0.67
C ALA A 93 -15.58 5.30 0.32
N ALA A 94 -15.59 6.58 -0.06
CA ALA A 94 -15.13 7.66 0.81
C ALA A 94 -16.01 7.83 2.05
N LEU A 95 -17.34 7.83 1.88
CA LEU A 95 -18.29 7.99 2.98
C LEU A 95 -18.26 6.82 3.98
N SER A 96 -17.94 5.61 3.52
CA SER A 96 -17.80 4.45 4.40
C SER A 96 -16.42 4.38 5.07
N TYR A 97 -15.36 4.69 4.34
CA TYR A 97 -13.99 4.51 4.81
C TYR A 97 -13.48 5.66 5.69
N LEU A 98 -13.70 6.92 5.28
CA LEU A 98 -13.11 8.07 5.98
C LEU A 98 -13.57 8.23 7.43
N PRO A 99 -14.86 8.01 7.79
CA PRO A 99 -15.29 8.04 9.18
C PRO A 99 -14.61 6.94 10.02
N VAL A 100 -14.49 5.72 9.48
CA VAL A 100 -13.83 4.61 10.17
C VAL A 100 -12.35 4.93 10.36
N LEU A 101 -11.67 5.43 9.33
CA LEU A 101 -10.27 5.83 9.41
C LEU A 101 -10.07 6.94 10.46
N GLY A 102 -10.91 7.98 10.45
CA GLY A 102 -10.84 9.07 11.43
C GLY A 102 -11.01 8.58 12.87
N LEU A 103 -12.02 7.73 13.11
CA LEU A 103 -12.25 7.11 14.41
C LEU A 103 -11.09 6.18 14.82
N ALA A 104 -10.54 5.41 13.86
CA ALA A 104 -9.42 4.52 14.12
C ALA A 104 -8.15 5.29 14.50
N LEU A 105 -7.82 6.36 13.79
CA LEU A 105 -6.66 7.21 14.10
C LEU A 105 -6.82 7.87 15.48
N TRP A 106 -8.01 8.37 15.79
CA TRP A 106 -8.30 8.92 17.10
C TRP A 106 -8.23 7.86 18.20
N GLY A 107 -8.76 6.65 17.96
CA GLY A 107 -8.66 5.52 18.90
C GLY A 107 -7.21 5.09 19.12
N LEU A 108 -6.41 4.98 18.08
CA LEU A 108 -4.98 4.69 18.20
C LEU A 108 -4.25 5.76 19.02
N TRP A 109 -4.59 7.04 18.81
CA TRP A 109 -4.01 8.12 19.61
C TRP A 109 -4.41 8.03 21.10
N GLN A 110 -5.67 7.67 21.41
CA GLN A 110 -6.11 7.43 22.78
C GLN A 110 -5.37 6.22 23.39
N LEU A 111 -5.25 5.15 22.62
CA LEU A 111 -4.61 3.89 23.01
C LEU A 111 -3.08 3.92 22.97
N ARG A 112 -2.43 5.05 22.59
CA ARG A 112 -0.97 5.13 22.35
C ARG A 112 -0.06 4.60 23.46
N ARG A 113 -0.58 4.56 24.70
CA ARG A 113 0.11 4.00 25.87
C ARG A 113 -0.33 2.57 26.20
N HIS A 114 -1.32 2.04 25.50
CA HIS A 114 -1.82 0.68 25.70
C HIS A 114 -1.06 -0.31 24.82
N PRO A 115 -0.70 -1.50 25.31
CA PRO A 115 0.07 -2.48 24.54
C PRO A 115 -0.52 -2.86 23.19
N ILE A 116 -1.85 -2.83 23.04
CA ILE A 116 -2.54 -3.16 21.79
C ILE A 116 -2.28 -2.16 20.66
N ALA A 117 -1.89 -0.93 20.97
CA ALA A 117 -1.60 0.07 19.95
C ALA A 117 -0.36 -0.26 19.12
N TRP A 118 0.63 -0.91 19.72
CA TRP A 118 1.89 -1.22 19.08
C TRP A 118 1.76 -2.17 17.88
N PRO A 119 1.12 -3.36 18.00
CA PRO A 119 0.96 -4.26 16.87
C PRO A 119 0.09 -3.64 15.76
N LEU A 120 -0.94 -2.87 16.09
CA LEU A 120 -1.78 -2.19 15.11
C LEU A 120 -1.00 -1.11 14.33
N THR A 121 -0.21 -0.31 15.03
CA THR A 121 0.64 0.72 14.41
C THR A 121 1.74 0.06 13.57
N ALA A 122 2.37 -0.99 14.09
CA ALA A 122 3.41 -1.73 13.37
C ALA A 122 2.85 -2.35 12.08
N LEU A 123 1.65 -2.93 12.11
CA LEU A 123 0.97 -3.46 10.92
C LEU A 123 0.70 -2.34 9.90
N ALA A 124 0.18 -1.20 10.34
CA ALA A 124 -0.09 -0.06 9.47
C ALA A 124 1.20 0.46 8.81
N LEU A 125 2.27 0.60 9.57
CA LEU A 125 3.58 1.04 9.06
C LEU A 125 4.18 0.01 8.11
N ALA A 126 4.18 -1.28 8.46
CA ALA A 126 4.73 -2.34 7.63
C ALA A 126 4.02 -2.42 6.28
N LEU A 127 2.69 -2.43 6.25
CA LEU A 127 1.92 -2.43 5.01
C LEU A 127 2.14 -1.14 4.20
N SER A 128 2.20 0.02 4.85
CA SER A 128 2.49 1.29 4.18
C SER A 128 3.87 1.27 3.51
N LEU A 129 4.92 0.78 4.20
CA LEU A 129 6.28 0.67 3.66
C LEU A 129 6.34 -0.30 2.47
N VAL A 130 5.70 -1.46 2.58
CA VAL A 130 5.61 -2.42 1.48
C VAL A 130 4.97 -1.77 0.24
N HIS A 131 3.86 -1.05 0.41
CA HIS A 131 3.18 -0.41 -0.72
C HIS A 131 3.90 0.84 -1.24
N ALA A 132 4.66 1.54 -0.42
CA ALA A 132 5.55 2.62 -0.88
C ALA A 132 6.68 2.07 -1.77
N LEU A 133 7.19 0.87 -1.46
CA LEU A 133 8.26 0.24 -2.22
C LEU A 133 7.75 -0.42 -3.52
N PHE A 134 6.67 -1.19 -3.45
CA PHE A 134 6.16 -1.95 -4.61
C PHE A 134 5.17 -1.11 -5.43
N PHE A 135 3.90 -1.35 -5.31
CA PHE A 135 2.82 -0.55 -5.91
C PHE A 135 1.58 -0.54 -5.00
N ALA A 136 0.77 0.50 -5.09
CA ALA A 136 -0.45 0.61 -4.31
C ALA A 136 -1.60 -0.11 -5.01
N HIS A 137 -2.36 -0.87 -4.22
CA HIS A 137 -3.64 -1.45 -4.64
C HIS A 137 -4.56 -1.56 -3.42
N THR A 138 -5.78 -1.05 -3.53
CA THR A 138 -6.74 -0.96 -2.41
C THR A 138 -7.08 -2.31 -1.77
N ARG A 139 -7.15 -3.40 -2.55
CA ARG A 139 -7.43 -4.75 -2.01
C ARG A 139 -6.39 -5.25 -1.00
N PHE A 140 -5.15 -4.80 -1.10
CA PHE A 140 -4.10 -5.20 -0.16
C PHE A 140 -4.18 -4.47 1.17
N ARG A 141 -5.05 -3.47 1.28
CA ARG A 141 -5.35 -2.77 2.52
C ARG A 141 -6.37 -3.51 3.40
N LEU A 142 -7.13 -4.46 2.86
CA LEU A 142 -8.19 -5.18 3.58
C LEU A 142 -7.77 -5.71 4.97
N PRO A 143 -6.58 -6.33 5.15
CA PRO A 143 -6.14 -6.76 6.47
C PRO A 143 -5.96 -5.60 7.46
N LEU A 144 -5.49 -4.46 6.96
CA LEU A 144 -5.34 -3.24 7.76
C LEU A 144 -6.71 -2.64 8.08
N ASP A 145 -7.61 -2.56 7.10
CA ASP A 145 -8.97 -2.03 7.30
C ASP A 145 -9.71 -2.83 8.38
N ALA A 146 -9.59 -4.17 8.36
CA ALA A 146 -10.14 -5.02 9.41
C ALA A 146 -9.53 -4.74 10.79
N ALA A 147 -8.21 -4.54 10.86
CA ALA A 147 -7.51 -4.22 12.11
C ALA A 147 -7.88 -2.82 12.65
N LEU A 148 -8.17 -1.85 11.78
CA LEU A 148 -8.57 -0.49 12.15
C LEU A 148 -9.98 -0.42 12.76
N ILE A 149 -10.82 -1.43 12.57
CA ILE A 149 -12.14 -1.50 13.23
C ILE A 149 -12.00 -1.52 14.76
N VAL A 150 -10.98 -2.16 15.29
CA VAL A 150 -10.77 -2.28 16.76
C VAL A 150 -10.60 -0.90 17.42
N PRO A 151 -9.64 -0.05 17.01
CA PRO A 151 -9.50 1.28 17.58
C PRO A 151 -10.66 2.22 17.23
N ALA A 152 -11.33 2.01 16.07
CA ALA A 152 -12.53 2.78 15.73
C ALA A 152 -13.69 2.47 16.70
N ALA A 153 -13.95 1.19 16.99
CA ALA A 153 -14.96 0.76 17.96
C ALA A 153 -14.66 1.28 19.36
N TRP A 154 -13.39 1.24 19.78
CA TRP A 154 -12.95 1.85 21.04
C TRP A 154 -13.30 3.34 21.12
N SER A 155 -13.09 4.08 20.05
CA SER A 155 -13.42 5.51 19.97
C SER A 155 -14.90 5.77 20.12
N VAL A 156 -15.74 4.97 19.48
CA VAL A 156 -17.20 5.08 19.59
C VAL A 156 -17.66 4.81 21.03
N ASP A 157 -17.19 3.72 21.62
CA ASP A 157 -17.52 3.36 23.02
C ASP A 157 -17.15 4.50 23.98
N HIS A 158 -15.94 5.06 23.82
CA HIS A 158 -15.48 6.18 24.66
C HIS A 158 -16.36 7.44 24.53
N LEU A 159 -16.84 7.75 23.33
CA LEU A 159 -17.76 8.87 23.09
C LEU A 159 -19.12 8.64 23.74
N LEU A 160 -19.68 7.44 23.60
CA LEU A 160 -20.98 7.09 24.17
C LEU A 160 -20.93 7.08 25.73
N SER A 161 -19.86 6.51 26.29
CA SER A 161 -19.67 6.46 27.75
C SER A 161 -19.50 7.86 28.37
N ARG A 162 -18.92 8.81 27.67
CA ARG A 162 -18.84 10.22 28.14
C ARG A 162 -20.21 10.89 28.17
N ARG A 163 -21.04 10.67 27.10
CA ARG A 163 -22.39 11.24 27.03
C ARG A 163 -23.32 10.70 28.12
N ALA A 164 -23.15 9.45 28.54
CA ALA A 164 -23.96 8.84 29.57
C ALA A 164 -23.64 9.36 31.02
N ARG A 165 -22.50 10.08 31.18
CA ARG A 165 -22.05 10.63 32.47
C ARG A 165 -22.26 12.15 32.59
N SER A 166 -22.66 12.82 31.54
CA SER A 166 -23.04 14.24 31.47
C SER A 166 -24.55 14.41 31.67
#